data_8740ba337c714a9a863cc0079b3bd6ec
#
_entry.id   8740ba337c714a9a863cc0079b3bd6ec
#
_cell.length_a   1.000
_cell.length_b   1.000
_cell.length_c   1.000
_cell.angle_alpha   90.00
_cell.angle_beta   90.00
_cell.angle_gamma   90.00
#
_symmetry.space_group_name_H-M   'P 1'
#
loop_
_entity.id
_entity.type
_entity.pdbx_description
1 polymer ?
#
loop_
_entity_poly.entity_id
_entity_poly.type
_entity_poly.pdbx_seq_one_letter_code
_entity_poly.pdbx_strand_id
1 'polypeptide(L)'
;MTTGKSAAFTIFRKNTDKPDAGKADDKVDWIAEIRGLALMLLAVLGFHSFIAKPFYIPSESMMPNLLVGDRLVVSKYPYGWNWSSISFHLAPRGDWRLFGSTPEYGDIVIPVHPERDEDYIKRVVALPGDRIAVRNGQIILNGTPVEQTVEPAFKVPIDANSTCLGFNGPSFIVRTNEGKAACEVPVLRETLPNGANYLIIDHTNQSLDNFAEMTVPEGHVFVMGDNRDHSADSRALYSPEGLQGPVPLENIGGRAEFITFSLDGTTTLNPISWFTSLRDKRAWTSLRPAKAEEEQPTR
;
A
#
# COMPACT_ATOMS: atom_id res chain seq x y z
N MET A 1 -95.34 -39.45 20.36
CA MET A 1 -94.63 -40.72 20.40
C MET A 1 -93.21 -40.51 19.88
N THR A 2 -92.36 -40.91 20.64
CA THR A 2 -90.89 -41.30 20.56
C THR A 2 -89.89 -40.20 20.89
N THR A 3 -89.38 -40.46 22.03
CA THR A 3 -88.26 -39.87 22.74
C THR A 3 -86.98 -40.14 22.04
N GLY A 4 -86.10 -39.11 21.88
CA GLY A 4 -84.72 -39.20 21.45
C GLY A 4 -83.84 -38.59 22.52
N LYS A 5 -83.03 -39.44 23.16
CA LYS A 5 -82.03 -39.08 24.17
C LYS A 5 -80.83 -38.39 23.55
N SER A 6 -80.55 -37.18 24.03
CA SER A 6 -79.27 -36.48 23.73
C SER A 6 -78.17 -37.01 24.65
N ALA A 7 -77.11 -37.59 24.07
CA ALA A 7 -75.94 -38.00 24.80
C ALA A 7 -74.94 -36.81 24.85
N ALA A 8 -74.66 -36.35 26.06
CA ALA A 8 -73.61 -35.32 26.32
C ALA A 8 -72.23 -35.96 26.17
N PHE A 9 -71.45 -35.40 25.23
CA PHE A 9 -70.09 -35.80 25.02
C PHE A 9 -69.18 -34.91 25.90
N THR A 10 -68.64 -35.45 26.95
CA THR A 10 -67.73 -34.79 27.87
C THR A 10 -66.34 -34.84 27.27
N ILE A 11 -65.82 -33.69 26.75
CA ILE A 11 -64.47 -33.59 26.28
C ILE A 11 -63.54 -33.42 27.49
N PHE A 12 -62.75 -34.44 27.77
CA PHE A 12 -61.60 -34.35 28.69
C PHE A 12 -60.58 -33.44 28.11
N ARG A 13 -60.42 -32.23 28.63
CA ARG A 13 -59.34 -31.31 28.30
C ARG A 13 -58.09 -31.76 29.07
N LYS A 14 -57.19 -32.48 28.39
CA LYS A 14 -55.87 -32.88 28.94
C LYS A 14 -55.02 -31.60 29.05
N ASN A 15 -54.84 -31.13 30.27
CA ASN A 15 -53.93 -30.04 30.60
C ASN A 15 -52.49 -30.59 30.42
N THR A 16 -51.85 -30.25 29.33
CA THR A 16 -50.40 -30.48 29.17
C THR A 16 -49.71 -29.28 29.75
N ASP A 17 -49.39 -29.36 31.05
CA ASP A 17 -48.40 -28.48 31.65
C ASP A 17 -47.09 -28.69 30.91
N LYS A 18 -46.73 -27.76 30.02
CA LYS A 18 -45.35 -27.66 29.55
C LYS A 18 -44.49 -27.23 30.74
N PRO A 19 -43.40 -27.99 31.08
CA PRO A 19 -42.47 -27.48 32.05
C PRO A 19 -41.95 -26.13 31.56
N ASP A 20 -42.03 -25.10 32.40
CA ASP A 20 -41.35 -23.84 32.24
C ASP A 20 -39.90 -24.14 31.98
N ALA A 21 -39.43 -23.92 30.74
CA ALA A 21 -38.02 -23.87 30.43
C ALA A 21 -37.47 -22.68 31.23
N GLY A 22 -36.89 -23.01 32.40
CA GLY A 22 -36.26 -22.03 33.24
C GLY A 22 -35.36 -21.15 32.35
N LYS A 23 -35.60 -19.86 32.39
CA LYS A 23 -34.67 -18.87 31.85
C LYS A 23 -33.33 -19.20 32.51
N ALA A 24 -32.43 -19.86 31.75
CA ALA A 24 -31.04 -19.91 32.11
C ALA A 24 -30.63 -18.45 32.27
N ASP A 25 -30.23 -18.08 33.46
CA ASP A 25 -29.59 -16.81 33.76
C ASP A 25 -28.28 -16.87 32.96
N ASP A 26 -28.29 -16.39 31.72
CA ASP A 26 -27.11 -16.28 30.84
C ASP A 26 -26.18 -15.24 31.48
N LYS A 27 -25.51 -15.66 32.53
CA LYS A 27 -24.37 -14.91 33.09
C LYS A 27 -23.30 -14.92 32.04
N VAL A 28 -23.10 -13.77 31.39
CA VAL A 28 -22.01 -13.55 30.44
C VAL A 28 -20.70 -13.92 31.14
N ASP A 29 -20.01 -14.95 30.63
CA ASP A 29 -18.67 -15.30 31.11
C ASP A 29 -17.66 -14.29 30.54
N TRP A 30 -17.50 -13.19 31.24
CA TRP A 30 -16.58 -12.11 30.86
C TRP A 30 -15.14 -12.59 30.65
N ILE A 31 -14.73 -13.65 31.33
CA ILE A 31 -13.38 -14.23 31.17
C ILE A 31 -13.27 -14.90 29.79
N ALA A 32 -14.29 -15.67 29.40
CA ALA A 32 -14.33 -16.31 28.09
C ALA A 32 -14.37 -15.26 26.97
N GLU A 33 -15.18 -14.20 27.13
CA GLU A 33 -15.27 -13.09 26.17
C GLU A 33 -13.94 -12.34 26.04
N ILE A 34 -13.31 -11.97 27.15
CA ILE A 34 -11.99 -11.29 27.14
C ILE A 34 -10.92 -12.19 26.52
N ARG A 35 -10.93 -13.48 26.83
CA ARG A 35 -9.99 -14.45 26.21
C ARG A 35 -10.23 -14.57 24.71
N GLY A 36 -11.48 -14.64 24.28
CA GLY A 36 -11.87 -14.69 22.86
C GLY A 36 -11.38 -13.43 22.11
N LEU A 37 -11.63 -12.25 22.69
CA LEU A 37 -11.15 -10.99 22.13
C LEU A 37 -9.62 -10.92 22.05
N ALA A 38 -8.93 -11.33 23.12
CA ALA A 38 -7.46 -11.36 23.14
C ALA A 38 -6.88 -12.29 22.08
N LEU A 39 -7.44 -13.49 21.92
CA LEU A 39 -7.01 -14.42 20.87
C LEU A 39 -7.27 -13.88 19.47
N MET A 40 -8.41 -13.24 19.25
CA MET A 40 -8.72 -12.58 17.97
C MET A 40 -7.72 -11.47 17.66
N LEU A 41 -7.41 -10.60 18.61
CA LEU A 41 -6.44 -9.51 18.43
C LEU A 41 -5.03 -10.07 18.16
N LEU A 42 -4.62 -11.13 18.85
CA LEU A 42 -3.35 -11.79 18.61
C LEU A 42 -3.30 -12.43 17.21
N ALA A 43 -4.39 -13.04 16.75
CA ALA A 43 -4.47 -13.60 15.40
C ALA A 43 -4.36 -12.51 14.33
N VAL A 44 -5.05 -11.38 14.49
CA VAL A 44 -4.98 -10.22 13.59
C VAL A 44 -3.56 -9.63 13.59
N LEU A 45 -2.97 -9.43 14.77
CA LEU A 45 -1.60 -8.92 14.89
C LEU A 45 -0.60 -9.88 14.23
N GLY A 46 -0.75 -11.19 14.44
CA GLY A 46 0.06 -12.20 13.78
C GLY A 46 -0.08 -12.16 12.26
N PHE A 47 -1.29 -12.09 11.74
CA PHE A 47 -1.52 -11.98 10.30
C PHE A 47 -0.86 -10.73 9.71
N HIS A 48 -1.03 -9.56 10.34
CA HIS A 48 -0.45 -8.31 9.89
C HIS A 48 1.07 -8.26 9.99
N SER A 49 1.67 -9.00 10.93
CA SER A 49 3.12 -9.02 11.10
C SER A 49 3.82 -10.03 10.18
N PHE A 50 3.18 -11.16 9.87
CA PHE A 50 3.84 -12.27 9.19
C PHE A 50 3.35 -12.53 7.76
N ILE A 51 2.13 -12.13 7.42
CA ILE A 51 1.54 -12.44 6.12
C ILE A 51 1.36 -11.16 5.28
N ALA A 52 0.41 -10.31 5.66
CA ALA A 52 0.12 -9.11 4.89
C ALA A 52 -0.52 -8.03 5.76
N LYS A 53 -0.20 -6.78 5.47
CA LYS A 53 -0.74 -5.59 6.15
C LYS A 53 -1.32 -4.61 5.13
N PRO A 54 -2.53 -4.06 5.37
CA PRO A 54 -3.03 -2.96 4.57
C PRO A 54 -2.26 -1.67 4.88
N PHE A 55 -1.94 -0.91 3.83
CA PHE A 55 -1.31 0.40 3.91
C PHE A 55 -2.15 1.46 3.22
N TYR A 56 -1.99 2.69 3.66
CA TYR A 56 -2.57 3.89 3.08
C TYR A 56 -1.48 4.78 2.51
N ILE A 57 -1.74 5.42 1.37
CA ILE A 57 -0.81 6.35 0.73
C ILE A 57 -1.17 7.78 1.12
N PRO A 58 -0.38 8.43 2.00
CA PRO A 58 -0.64 9.79 2.45
C PRO A 58 0.08 10.87 1.66
N SER A 59 1.04 10.51 0.78
CA SER A 59 1.94 11.45 0.12
C SER A 59 2.04 11.24 -1.39
N GLU A 60 2.54 12.25 -2.09
CA GLU A 60 2.69 12.27 -3.55
C GLU A 60 3.99 11.62 -4.04
N SER A 61 4.85 11.12 -3.15
CA SER A 61 6.22 10.69 -3.49
C SER A 61 6.30 9.50 -4.47
N MET A 62 5.21 8.76 -4.65
CA MET A 62 5.12 7.62 -5.58
C MET A 62 4.17 7.89 -6.77
N MET A 63 3.74 9.13 -6.98
CA MET A 63 3.02 9.50 -8.19
C MET A 63 3.92 9.34 -9.43
N PRO A 64 3.36 8.98 -10.57
CA PRO A 64 1.94 8.80 -10.89
C PRO A 64 1.41 7.39 -10.57
N ASN A 65 2.30 6.44 -10.19
CA ASN A 65 1.92 5.03 -10.01
C ASN A 65 1.03 4.83 -8.77
N LEU A 66 1.30 5.53 -7.68
CA LEU A 66 0.45 5.57 -6.49
C LEU A 66 -0.08 6.98 -6.25
N LEU A 67 -1.37 7.10 -5.99
CA LEU A 67 -2.04 8.36 -5.69
C LEU A 67 -2.33 8.48 -4.20
N VAL A 68 -2.34 9.71 -3.68
CA VAL A 68 -2.81 9.96 -2.32
C VAL A 68 -4.25 9.45 -2.17
N GLY A 69 -4.52 8.64 -1.16
CA GLY A 69 -5.81 7.98 -0.98
C GLY A 69 -5.86 6.53 -1.42
N ASP A 70 -4.83 6.01 -2.12
CA ASP A 70 -4.73 4.60 -2.43
C ASP A 70 -4.59 3.75 -1.16
N ARG A 71 -5.27 2.62 -1.15
CA ARG A 71 -5.15 1.56 -0.14
C ARG A 71 -4.56 0.34 -0.81
N LEU A 72 -3.50 -0.20 -0.27
CA LEU A 72 -2.76 -1.30 -0.86
C LEU A 72 -2.46 -2.41 0.13
N VAL A 73 -2.13 -3.57 -0.37
CA VAL A 73 -1.67 -4.71 0.43
C VAL A 73 -0.16 -4.83 0.30
N VAL A 74 0.49 -4.95 1.45
CA VAL A 74 1.93 -5.22 1.57
C VAL A 74 2.12 -6.61 2.12
N SER A 75 2.78 -7.49 1.36
CA SER A 75 3.20 -8.82 1.82
C SER A 75 4.48 -8.71 2.66
N LYS A 76 4.55 -9.48 3.73
CA LYS A 76 5.64 -9.43 4.71
C LYS A 76 6.74 -10.46 4.44
N TYR A 77 6.40 -11.58 3.81
CA TYR A 77 7.27 -12.73 3.62
C TYR A 77 8.26 -12.66 2.44
N PRO A 78 8.08 -11.83 1.37
CA PRO A 78 8.95 -11.91 0.18
C PRO A 78 10.43 -11.68 0.47
N TYR A 79 10.73 -10.83 1.45
CA TYR A 79 12.11 -10.52 1.82
C TYR A 79 12.52 -11.10 3.17
N GLY A 80 11.71 -12.03 3.70
CA GLY A 80 11.88 -12.59 5.03
C GLY A 80 11.31 -11.69 6.12
N TRP A 81 11.35 -12.21 7.35
CA TRP A 81 10.85 -11.49 8.53
C TRP A 81 12.01 -10.84 9.29
N ASN A 82 11.79 -9.64 9.70
CA ASN A 82 12.73 -8.81 10.46
C ASN A 82 11.94 -7.95 11.47
N TRP A 83 12.62 -7.11 12.23
CA TRP A 83 11.98 -6.25 13.22
C TRP A 83 10.93 -5.30 12.58
N SER A 84 11.20 -4.79 11.37
CA SER A 84 10.29 -3.87 10.64
C SER A 84 9.06 -4.56 10.05
N SER A 85 9.06 -5.90 9.98
CA SER A 85 7.88 -6.69 9.58
C SER A 85 6.82 -6.71 10.68
N ILE A 86 7.22 -6.61 11.95
CA ILE A 86 6.31 -6.66 13.09
C ILE A 86 5.45 -5.39 13.13
N SER A 87 4.15 -5.59 13.19
CA SER A 87 3.19 -4.48 13.16
C SER A 87 3.38 -3.55 14.37
N PHE A 88 3.17 -2.25 14.14
CA PHE A 88 3.34 -1.18 15.13
C PHE A 88 4.77 -1.07 15.69
N HIS A 89 5.77 -1.61 14.99
CA HIS A 89 7.17 -1.64 15.41
C HIS A 89 7.35 -2.11 16.87
N LEU A 90 6.56 -3.14 17.26
CA LEU A 90 6.60 -3.69 18.63
C LEU A 90 7.90 -4.46 18.92
N ALA A 91 8.61 -4.90 17.88
CA ALA A 91 9.94 -5.48 18.04
C ALA A 91 11.01 -4.38 18.11
N PRO A 92 12.03 -4.53 18.96
CA PRO A 92 13.16 -3.59 18.97
C PRO A 92 13.91 -3.65 17.64
N ARG A 93 14.47 -2.51 17.22
CA ARG A 93 15.35 -2.44 16.05
C ARG A 93 16.51 -3.41 16.22
N GLY A 94 16.89 -4.07 15.15
CA GLY A 94 17.98 -5.04 15.13
C GLY A 94 18.31 -5.48 13.72
N ASP A 95 19.42 -6.15 13.56
CA ASP A 95 20.00 -6.65 12.31
C ASP A 95 19.58 -8.09 11.94
N TRP A 96 18.66 -8.68 12.73
CA TRP A 96 18.18 -10.02 12.46
C TRP A 96 17.20 -10.09 11.29
N ARG A 97 17.31 -11.14 10.50
CA ARG A 97 16.47 -11.41 9.35
C ARG A 97 16.32 -12.94 9.15
N LEU A 98 15.07 -13.39 9.07
CA LEU A 98 14.74 -14.81 8.91
C LEU A 98 14.25 -15.08 7.49
N PHE A 99 14.83 -16.09 6.82
CA PHE A 99 14.45 -16.51 5.46
C PHE A 99 14.45 -15.37 4.44
N GLY A 100 15.43 -14.47 4.55
CA GLY A 100 15.49 -13.28 3.74
C GLY A 100 15.93 -13.52 2.29
N SER A 101 15.20 -12.98 1.33
CA SER A 101 15.64 -12.78 -0.04
C SER A 101 15.89 -11.30 -0.33
N THR A 102 16.71 -10.99 -1.31
CA THR A 102 16.95 -9.61 -1.75
C THR A 102 15.77 -9.15 -2.62
N PRO A 103 15.30 -7.90 -2.48
CA PRO A 103 14.37 -7.31 -3.43
C PRO A 103 14.92 -7.32 -4.86
N GLU A 104 14.03 -7.25 -5.85
CA GLU A 104 14.39 -7.10 -7.25
C GLU A 104 14.33 -5.62 -7.67
N TYR A 105 15.02 -5.29 -8.77
CA TYR A 105 14.85 -3.98 -9.40
C TYR A 105 13.38 -3.73 -9.73
N GLY A 106 12.89 -2.54 -9.39
CA GLY A 106 11.53 -2.12 -9.65
C GLY A 106 10.52 -2.49 -8.56
N ASP A 107 10.86 -3.37 -7.61
CA ASP A 107 9.96 -3.68 -6.49
C ASP A 107 9.61 -2.41 -5.69
N ILE A 108 8.34 -2.26 -5.34
CA ILE A 108 7.89 -1.21 -4.43
C ILE A 108 7.92 -1.78 -3.01
N VAL A 109 8.74 -1.18 -2.17
CA VAL A 109 9.04 -1.67 -0.82
C VAL A 109 8.60 -0.67 0.25
N ILE A 110 8.50 -1.15 1.48
CA ILE A 110 8.19 -0.33 2.66
C ILE A 110 9.45 -0.21 3.53
N PRO A 111 10.32 0.77 3.25
CA PRO A 111 11.44 1.07 4.14
C PRO A 111 10.97 1.81 5.39
N VAL A 112 11.54 1.47 6.53
CA VAL A 112 11.37 2.25 7.77
C VAL A 112 12.46 3.31 7.84
N HIS A 113 12.07 4.53 8.20
CA HIS A 113 13.01 5.65 8.35
C HIS A 113 14.14 5.30 9.34
N PRO A 114 15.40 5.66 9.06
CA PRO A 114 16.54 5.23 9.88
C PRO A 114 16.47 5.70 11.35
N GLU A 115 15.94 6.88 11.62
CA GLU A 115 15.90 7.49 12.95
C GLU A 115 14.49 7.50 13.58
N ARG A 116 13.43 7.25 12.80
CA ARG A 116 12.03 7.32 13.24
C ARG A 116 11.30 6.02 12.91
N ASP A 117 10.31 5.66 13.73
CA ASP A 117 9.46 4.48 13.47
C ASP A 117 8.32 4.82 12.48
N GLU A 118 8.73 5.34 11.31
CA GLU A 118 7.82 5.75 10.23
C GLU A 118 8.04 4.89 9.00
N ASP A 119 6.96 4.31 8.51
CA ASP A 119 6.93 3.53 7.27
C ASP A 119 6.90 4.47 6.06
N TYR A 120 7.88 4.34 5.17
CA TYR A 120 7.91 4.99 3.86
C TYR A 120 7.48 3.99 2.77
N ILE A 121 7.21 4.50 1.58
CA ILE A 121 7.01 3.67 0.39
C ILE A 121 7.89 4.21 -0.73
N LYS A 122 8.74 3.34 -1.30
CA LYS A 122 9.71 3.70 -2.34
C LYS A 122 9.94 2.52 -3.28
N ARG A 123 10.55 2.81 -4.43
CA ARG A 123 10.94 1.82 -5.43
C ARG A 123 12.42 1.48 -5.34
N VAL A 124 12.74 0.19 -5.44
CA VAL A 124 14.13 -0.30 -5.50
C VAL A 124 14.70 -0.01 -6.88
N VAL A 125 15.78 0.78 -6.92
CA VAL A 125 16.45 1.17 -8.16
C VAL A 125 17.89 0.69 -8.26
N ALA A 126 18.52 0.30 -7.12
CA ALA A 126 19.81 -0.37 -7.13
C ALA A 126 19.90 -1.43 -6.02
N LEU A 127 20.67 -2.48 -6.28
CA LEU A 127 20.84 -3.68 -5.46
C LEU A 127 22.21 -3.69 -4.78
N PRO A 128 22.45 -4.59 -3.80
CA PRO A 128 23.75 -4.73 -3.16
C PRO A 128 24.88 -4.93 -4.19
N GLY A 129 25.96 -4.17 -4.06
CA GLY A 129 27.10 -4.19 -4.97
C GLY A 129 26.99 -3.29 -6.20
N ASP A 130 25.81 -2.77 -6.53
CA ASP A 130 25.65 -1.82 -7.64
C ASP A 130 26.35 -0.48 -7.37
N ARG A 131 26.86 0.13 -8.43
CA ARG A 131 27.28 1.55 -8.42
C ARG A 131 26.15 2.39 -8.97
N ILE A 132 25.68 3.34 -8.16
CA ILE A 132 24.58 4.23 -8.53
C ILE A 132 25.03 5.70 -8.45
N ALA A 133 24.68 6.46 -9.46
CA ALA A 133 24.73 7.92 -9.47
C ALA A 133 23.44 8.48 -10.09
N VAL A 134 23.15 9.74 -9.85
CA VAL A 134 22.10 10.47 -10.61
C VAL A 134 22.75 11.68 -11.27
N ARG A 135 22.43 11.93 -12.53
CA ARG A 135 22.91 13.06 -13.32
C ARG A 135 21.74 13.70 -14.05
N ASN A 136 21.43 14.95 -13.70
CA ASN A 136 20.29 15.68 -14.26
C ASN A 136 18.98 14.85 -14.25
N GLY A 137 18.70 14.20 -13.13
CA GLY A 137 17.50 13.35 -12.95
C GLY A 137 17.65 11.91 -13.47
N GLN A 138 18.60 11.64 -14.39
CA GLN A 138 18.79 10.30 -14.92
C GLN A 138 19.66 9.43 -14.02
N ILE A 139 19.21 8.23 -13.71
CA ILE A 139 19.98 7.22 -12.98
C ILE A 139 21.11 6.69 -13.89
N ILE A 140 22.32 6.64 -13.35
CA ILE A 140 23.48 5.95 -13.93
C ILE A 140 23.74 4.72 -13.06
N LEU A 141 23.48 3.53 -13.59
CA LEU A 141 23.63 2.28 -12.87
C LEU A 141 24.79 1.47 -13.47
N ASN A 142 25.78 1.15 -12.65
CA ASN A 142 27.00 0.45 -13.07
C ASN A 142 27.73 1.10 -14.26
N GLY A 143 27.66 2.44 -14.32
CA GLY A 143 28.27 3.24 -15.37
C GLY A 143 27.41 3.40 -16.64
N THR A 144 26.23 2.78 -16.69
CA THR A 144 25.30 2.85 -17.82
C THR A 144 24.08 3.69 -17.45
N PRO A 145 23.69 4.69 -18.26
CA PRO A 145 22.42 5.41 -18.06
C PRO A 145 21.23 4.45 -18.15
N VAL A 146 20.33 4.53 -17.18
CA VAL A 146 19.06 3.82 -17.22
C VAL A 146 18.17 4.45 -18.29
N GLU A 147 17.56 3.61 -19.13
CA GLU A 147 16.73 4.07 -20.23
C GLU A 147 15.55 4.88 -19.73
N GLN A 148 15.32 6.04 -20.33
CA GLN A 148 14.18 6.91 -20.09
C GLN A 148 13.54 7.30 -21.42
N THR A 149 12.24 7.12 -21.56
CA THR A 149 11.45 7.52 -22.73
C THR A 149 10.34 8.48 -22.34
N VAL A 150 10.10 9.46 -23.20
CA VAL A 150 9.01 10.43 -22.98
C VAL A 150 7.68 9.76 -23.28
N GLU A 151 6.76 9.86 -22.34
CA GLU A 151 5.41 9.31 -22.45
C GLU A 151 4.36 10.43 -22.58
N PRO A 152 3.16 10.13 -23.09
CA PRO A 152 2.05 11.06 -23.00
C PRO A 152 1.81 11.49 -21.56
N ALA A 153 1.50 12.78 -21.36
CA ALA A 153 1.30 13.33 -20.04
C ALA A 153 0.22 12.58 -19.26
N PHE A 154 0.54 12.27 -18.01
CA PHE A 154 -0.36 11.54 -17.11
C PHE A 154 -1.43 12.49 -16.53
N LYS A 155 -2.67 12.02 -16.46
CA LYS A 155 -3.79 12.80 -15.91
C LYS A 155 -4.08 12.40 -14.49
N VAL A 156 -3.55 13.19 -13.54
CA VAL A 156 -3.83 13.01 -12.11
C VAL A 156 -5.22 13.58 -11.80
N PRO A 157 -6.14 12.83 -11.20
CA PRO A 157 -7.45 13.35 -10.78
C PRO A 157 -7.29 14.54 -9.83
N ILE A 158 -8.07 15.60 -10.03
CA ILE A 158 -8.19 16.70 -9.07
C ILE A 158 -9.36 16.39 -8.16
N ASP A 159 -9.06 16.21 -6.88
CA ASP A 159 -10.03 15.88 -5.83
C ASP A 159 -9.55 16.42 -4.45
N ALA A 160 -10.20 16.01 -3.35
CA ALA A 160 -9.82 16.49 -2.02
C ALA A 160 -8.44 16.03 -1.55
N ASN A 161 -7.91 14.95 -2.13
CA ASN A 161 -6.57 14.41 -1.82
C ASN A 161 -5.48 14.92 -2.76
N SER A 162 -5.83 15.39 -3.95
CA SER A 162 -4.88 15.76 -5.01
C SER A 162 -5.28 17.07 -5.67
N THR A 163 -4.42 18.08 -5.54
CA THR A 163 -4.58 19.38 -6.19
C THR A 163 -3.46 19.61 -7.19
N CYS A 164 -3.71 20.36 -8.29
CA CYS A 164 -2.66 20.74 -9.23
C CYS A 164 -1.56 21.63 -8.61
N LEU A 165 -1.79 22.21 -7.45
CA LEU A 165 -0.85 23.13 -6.79
C LEU A 165 0.35 22.39 -6.19
N GLY A 166 0.26 21.07 -5.97
CA GLY A 166 1.36 20.24 -5.46
C GLY A 166 2.45 19.94 -6.48
N PHE A 167 2.25 20.25 -7.76
CA PHE A 167 3.25 20.03 -8.80
C PHE A 167 4.03 21.32 -9.08
N ASN A 168 5.32 21.33 -8.75
CA ASN A 168 6.23 22.44 -9.01
C ASN A 168 6.61 22.53 -10.50
N GLY A 169 5.68 22.83 -11.37
CA GLY A 169 5.96 22.90 -12.81
C GLY A 169 4.75 23.31 -13.64
N PRO A 170 4.84 23.27 -14.97
CA PRO A 170 3.75 23.61 -15.87
C PRO A 170 2.68 22.52 -15.88
N SER A 171 2.00 22.34 -14.75
CA SER A 171 0.85 21.47 -14.64
C SER A 171 -0.37 22.20 -15.17
N PHE A 172 -1.09 21.56 -16.08
CA PHE A 172 -2.28 22.16 -16.69
C PHE A 172 -3.54 21.46 -16.18
N ILE A 173 -4.50 22.24 -15.72
CA ILE A 173 -5.81 21.70 -15.42
C ILE A 173 -6.54 21.43 -16.74
N VAL A 174 -6.84 20.18 -16.97
CA VAL A 174 -7.57 19.71 -18.16
C VAL A 174 -8.86 19.01 -17.76
N ARG A 175 -9.78 18.85 -18.73
CA ARG A 175 -10.95 18.00 -18.55
C ARG A 175 -10.68 16.64 -19.19
N THR A 176 -10.98 15.57 -18.45
CA THR A 176 -10.98 14.21 -18.99
C THR A 176 -12.14 14.02 -19.97
N ASN A 177 -12.12 12.92 -20.74
CA ASN A 177 -13.22 12.54 -21.63
C ASN A 177 -14.56 12.35 -20.86
N GLU A 178 -14.49 12.11 -19.56
CA GLU A 178 -15.65 11.99 -18.66
C GLU A 178 -16.08 13.36 -18.09
N GLY A 179 -15.43 14.46 -18.51
CA GLY A 179 -15.72 15.81 -18.04
C GLY A 179 -15.17 16.17 -16.66
N LYS A 180 -14.47 15.24 -15.99
CA LYS A 180 -13.83 15.48 -14.69
C LYS A 180 -12.59 16.34 -14.82
N ALA A 181 -12.27 17.15 -13.81
CA ALA A 181 -11.02 17.92 -13.77
C ALA A 181 -9.84 16.97 -13.46
N ALA A 182 -8.75 17.19 -14.18
CA ALA A 182 -7.49 16.48 -13.95
C ALA A 182 -6.30 17.42 -14.14
N CYS A 183 -5.21 17.10 -13.48
CA CYS A 183 -3.93 17.78 -13.66
C CYS A 183 -3.10 16.98 -14.66
N GLU A 184 -2.71 17.59 -15.77
CA GLU A 184 -1.87 16.95 -16.79
C GLU A 184 -0.41 17.15 -16.43
N VAL A 185 0.30 16.05 -16.13
CA VAL A 185 1.67 16.07 -15.62
C VAL A 185 2.59 15.34 -16.61
N PRO A 186 3.68 15.99 -17.06
CA PRO A 186 4.69 15.34 -17.90
C PRO A 186 5.28 14.13 -17.16
N VAL A 187 5.46 13.03 -17.84
CA VAL A 187 6.02 11.80 -17.28
C VAL A 187 7.04 11.19 -18.24
N LEU A 188 8.00 10.48 -17.64
CA LEU A 188 8.94 9.63 -18.34
C LEU A 188 8.69 8.17 -17.96
N ARG A 189 8.94 7.25 -18.88
CA ARG A 189 9.04 5.82 -18.57
C ARG A 189 10.50 5.49 -18.34
N GLU A 190 10.81 4.91 -17.19
CA GLU A 190 12.13 4.43 -16.82
C GLU A 190 12.15 2.91 -16.88
N THR A 191 13.18 2.32 -17.51
CA THR A 191 13.35 0.87 -17.68
C THR A 191 14.65 0.42 -17.03
N LEU A 192 14.55 -0.37 -15.96
CA LEU A 192 15.68 -0.93 -15.22
C LEU A 192 16.29 -2.16 -15.93
N PRO A 193 17.51 -2.59 -15.57
CA PRO A 193 18.25 -3.65 -16.28
C PRO A 193 17.54 -5.00 -16.38
N ASN A 194 16.62 -5.31 -15.46
CA ASN A 194 15.82 -6.54 -15.49
C ASN A 194 14.55 -6.44 -16.36
N GLY A 195 14.37 -5.32 -17.10
CA GLY A 195 13.18 -5.03 -17.90
C GLY A 195 12.01 -4.42 -17.11
N ALA A 196 12.15 -4.26 -15.79
CA ALA A 196 11.13 -3.59 -14.98
C ALA A 196 10.97 -2.13 -15.42
N ASN A 197 9.75 -1.74 -15.79
CA ASN A 197 9.47 -0.39 -16.26
C ASN A 197 8.29 0.25 -15.51
N TYR A 198 8.33 1.56 -15.37
CA TYR A 198 7.35 2.35 -14.63
C TYR A 198 7.43 3.83 -15.02
N LEU A 199 6.38 4.58 -14.73
CA LEU A 199 6.35 6.02 -14.97
C LEU A 199 7.00 6.77 -13.82
N ILE A 200 7.70 7.87 -14.14
CA ILE A 200 8.26 8.80 -13.17
C ILE A 200 7.83 10.23 -13.50
N ILE A 201 7.78 11.07 -12.47
CA ILE A 201 7.66 12.53 -12.58
C ILE A 201 9.02 13.13 -12.22
N ASP A 202 9.63 13.82 -13.17
CA ASP A 202 10.93 14.49 -13.01
C ASP A 202 10.98 15.64 -14.05
N HIS A 203 10.48 16.80 -13.68
CA HIS A 203 10.33 17.94 -14.60
C HIS A 203 10.87 19.26 -14.04
N THR A 204 11.24 19.30 -12.75
CA THR A 204 11.87 20.45 -12.11
C THR A 204 13.31 20.17 -11.77
N ASN A 205 14.20 21.12 -12.02
CA ASN A 205 15.62 20.94 -11.73
C ASN A 205 15.88 21.15 -10.22
N GLN A 206 16.32 20.10 -9.53
CA GLN A 206 16.52 20.09 -8.09
C GLN A 206 17.90 19.59 -7.70
N SER A 207 18.33 19.84 -6.45
CA SER A 207 19.62 19.38 -5.95
C SER A 207 19.75 17.85 -5.96
N LEU A 208 18.64 17.13 -5.74
CA LEU A 208 18.61 15.65 -5.75
C LEU A 208 18.72 15.03 -7.14
N ASP A 209 18.64 15.83 -8.22
CA ASP A 209 18.87 15.36 -9.58
C ASP A 209 20.36 15.12 -9.88
N ASN A 210 21.22 15.50 -8.95
CA ASN A 210 22.65 15.25 -9.03
C ASN A 210 23.12 14.57 -7.74
N PHE A 211 23.29 13.26 -7.81
CA PHE A 211 23.78 12.43 -6.72
C PHE A 211 25.12 11.82 -7.10
N ALA A 212 26.11 11.97 -6.22
CA ALA A 212 27.45 11.45 -6.46
C ALA A 212 27.45 9.91 -6.54
N GLU A 213 28.32 9.34 -7.39
CA GLU A 213 28.43 7.88 -7.49
C GLU A 213 28.79 7.27 -6.13
N MET A 214 28.06 6.22 -5.77
CA MET A 214 28.40 5.38 -4.63
C MET A 214 28.13 3.91 -4.96
N THR A 215 28.80 3.01 -4.26
CA THR A 215 28.48 1.58 -4.28
C THR A 215 27.46 1.29 -3.18
N VAL A 216 26.37 0.61 -3.54
CA VAL A 216 25.38 0.13 -2.57
C VAL A 216 26.03 -0.96 -1.72
N PRO A 217 26.09 -0.80 -0.38
CA PRO A 217 26.72 -1.79 0.50
C PRO A 217 26.00 -3.14 0.45
N GLU A 218 26.72 -4.22 0.76
CA GLU A 218 26.11 -5.52 0.97
C GLU A 218 25.01 -5.44 2.03
N GLY A 219 23.92 -6.16 1.81
CA GLY A 219 22.76 -6.13 2.72
C GLY A 219 21.90 -4.85 2.64
N HIS A 220 22.15 -3.96 1.67
CA HIS A 220 21.39 -2.73 1.48
C HIS A 220 20.81 -2.66 0.07
N VAL A 221 19.79 -1.82 -0.10
CA VAL A 221 19.25 -1.43 -1.42
C VAL A 221 19.13 0.09 -1.50
N PHE A 222 19.21 0.62 -2.70
CA PHE A 222 18.97 2.04 -2.95
C PHE A 222 17.56 2.22 -3.49
N VAL A 223 16.79 3.09 -2.85
CA VAL A 223 15.38 3.28 -3.18
C VAL A 223 15.10 4.74 -3.54
N MET A 224 14.21 4.95 -4.51
CA MET A 224 13.77 6.28 -4.94
C MET A 224 12.24 6.34 -5.02
N GLY A 225 11.69 7.54 -4.90
CA GLY A 225 10.30 7.79 -5.22
C GLY A 225 10.08 7.90 -6.73
N ASP A 226 8.90 7.51 -7.20
CA ASP A 226 8.52 7.67 -8.61
C ASP A 226 8.28 9.15 -8.97
N ASN A 227 7.83 9.96 -7.99
CA ASN A 227 7.83 11.41 -8.09
C ASN A 227 9.20 11.95 -7.61
N ARG A 228 10.13 12.04 -8.53
CA ARG A 228 11.53 12.44 -8.29
C ARG A 228 11.64 13.82 -7.64
N ASP A 229 10.73 14.72 -8.03
CA ASP A 229 10.66 16.10 -7.55
C ASP A 229 10.13 16.19 -6.12
N HIS A 230 9.29 15.24 -5.68
CA HIS A 230 8.61 15.26 -4.37
C HIS A 230 8.93 14.00 -3.53
N SER A 231 10.18 13.54 -3.55
CA SER A 231 10.59 12.36 -2.80
C SER A 231 11.82 12.61 -1.94
N ALA A 232 11.64 12.51 -0.65
CA ALA A 232 12.73 12.36 0.31
C ALA A 232 13.09 10.86 0.43
N ASP A 233 14.11 10.43 -0.32
CA ASP A 233 14.50 9.03 -0.49
C ASP A 233 16.00 8.82 -0.22
N SER A 234 16.59 7.75 -0.77
CA SER A 234 18.01 7.44 -0.55
C SER A 234 18.97 8.53 -1.05
N ARG A 235 18.56 9.41 -1.96
CA ARG A 235 19.37 10.55 -2.42
C ARG A 235 19.53 11.63 -1.35
N ALA A 236 18.60 11.73 -0.43
CA ALA A 236 18.52 12.79 0.58
C ALA A 236 19.37 12.44 1.81
N LEU A 237 20.71 12.46 1.67
CA LEU A 237 21.66 12.04 2.69
C LEU A 237 21.60 12.87 3.98
N TYR A 238 21.31 14.16 3.86
CA TYR A 238 21.40 15.13 4.97
C TYR A 238 20.05 15.72 5.36
N SER A 239 18.99 15.25 4.72
CA SER A 239 17.63 15.69 5.07
C SER A 239 17.06 14.84 6.21
N PRO A 240 16.53 15.44 7.27
CA PRO A 240 15.86 14.68 8.33
C PRO A 240 14.57 13.97 7.85
N GLU A 241 14.06 14.33 6.68
CA GLU A 241 12.93 13.66 6.03
C GLU A 241 13.39 12.57 5.04
N GLY A 242 14.70 12.50 4.75
CA GLY A 242 15.28 11.55 3.80
C GLY A 242 15.59 10.19 4.42
N LEU A 243 15.81 9.20 3.57
CA LEU A 243 16.27 7.88 4.02
C LEU A 243 17.78 7.83 4.31
N GLN A 244 18.48 8.93 4.11
CA GLN A 244 19.88 9.14 4.48
C GLN A 244 20.85 8.15 3.81
N GLY A 245 20.51 7.65 2.63
CA GLY A 245 21.33 6.73 1.85
C GLY A 245 20.68 5.38 1.57
N PRO A 246 21.50 4.37 1.24
CA PRO A 246 21.01 3.00 1.04
C PRO A 246 20.33 2.45 2.28
N VAL A 247 19.24 1.74 2.09
CA VAL A 247 18.41 1.20 3.15
C VAL A 247 18.84 -0.22 3.49
N PRO A 248 19.15 -0.54 4.76
CA PRO A 248 19.41 -1.91 5.19
C PRO A 248 18.19 -2.82 4.94
N LEU A 249 18.43 -4.05 4.52
CA LEU A 249 17.36 -5.01 4.20
C LEU A 249 16.48 -5.36 5.43
N GLU A 250 17.03 -5.29 6.64
CA GLU A 250 16.29 -5.45 7.89
C GLU A 250 15.35 -4.29 8.21
N ASN A 251 15.51 -3.15 7.52
CA ASN A 251 14.61 -2.00 7.61
C ASN A 251 13.52 -2.03 6.54
N ILE A 252 13.40 -3.11 5.76
CA ILE A 252 12.34 -3.26 4.76
C ILE A 252 11.22 -4.12 5.33
N GLY A 253 10.10 -3.48 5.64
CA GLY A 253 8.94 -4.09 6.27
C GLY A 253 8.07 -4.96 5.34
N GLY A 254 8.33 -4.97 4.02
CA GLY A 254 7.59 -5.79 3.07
C GLY A 254 7.52 -5.19 1.66
N ARG A 255 6.79 -5.88 0.77
CA ARG A 255 6.59 -5.51 -0.63
C ARG A 255 5.13 -5.14 -0.90
N ALA A 256 4.92 -4.04 -1.62
CA ALA A 256 3.60 -3.65 -2.11
C ALA A 256 3.18 -4.56 -3.28
N GLU A 257 1.98 -5.15 -3.20
CA GLU A 257 1.52 -6.14 -4.17
C GLU A 257 0.47 -5.58 -5.14
N PHE A 258 -0.58 -4.97 -4.61
CA PHE A 258 -1.66 -4.41 -5.41
C PHE A 258 -2.47 -3.37 -4.62
N ILE A 259 -3.17 -2.50 -5.35
CA ILE A 259 -4.11 -1.53 -4.80
C ILE A 259 -5.44 -2.23 -4.57
N THR A 260 -5.98 -2.19 -3.35
CA THR A 260 -7.31 -2.74 -3.03
C THR A 260 -8.42 -1.82 -3.48
N PHE A 261 -8.31 -0.55 -3.16
CA PHE A 261 -9.22 0.53 -3.59
C PHE A 261 -8.54 1.89 -3.38
N SER A 262 -9.14 2.93 -3.95
CA SER A 262 -8.64 4.30 -3.85
C SER A 262 -9.79 5.26 -3.51
N LEU A 263 -9.53 6.20 -2.61
CA LEU A 263 -10.52 7.19 -2.16
C LEU A 263 -10.07 8.60 -2.58
N ASP A 264 -11.02 9.41 -2.98
CA ASP A 264 -10.82 10.80 -3.43
C ASP A 264 -10.74 11.83 -2.30
N GLY A 265 -10.84 11.40 -1.03
CA GLY A 265 -10.78 12.26 0.16
C GLY A 265 -12.13 12.87 0.57
N THR A 266 -13.23 12.60 -0.14
CA THR A 266 -14.57 13.11 0.21
C THR A 266 -15.35 12.19 1.16
N THR A 267 -14.72 11.12 1.64
CA THR A 267 -15.33 10.14 2.54
C THR A 267 -15.72 10.79 3.87
N THR A 268 -16.96 10.55 4.32
CA THR A 268 -17.51 11.05 5.58
C THR A 268 -18.06 9.90 6.43
N LEU A 269 -18.71 10.20 7.57
CA LEU A 269 -19.42 9.21 8.38
C LEU A 269 -20.71 8.69 7.71
N ASN A 270 -21.17 9.31 6.62
CA ASN A 270 -22.29 8.81 5.85
C ASN A 270 -21.86 7.57 5.04
N PRO A 271 -22.45 6.37 5.23
CA PRO A 271 -22.06 5.16 4.50
C PRO A 271 -22.16 5.27 2.98
N ILE A 272 -23.03 6.13 2.44
CA ILE A 272 -23.16 6.35 1.00
C ILE A 272 -21.84 6.95 0.45
N SER A 273 -21.20 7.86 1.21
CA SER A 273 -19.94 8.47 0.79
C SER A 273 -18.78 7.46 0.65
N TRP A 274 -18.85 6.31 1.31
CA TRP A 274 -17.84 5.25 1.20
C TRP A 274 -17.80 4.62 -0.20
N PHE A 275 -18.93 4.63 -0.90
CA PHE A 275 -19.02 4.13 -2.27
C PHE A 275 -18.83 5.24 -3.30
N THR A 276 -19.34 6.46 -3.03
CA THR A 276 -19.26 7.58 -3.99
C THR A 276 -17.86 8.22 -4.03
N SER A 277 -17.05 8.04 -2.99
CA SER A 277 -15.65 8.52 -2.95
C SER A 277 -14.63 7.55 -3.56
N LEU A 278 -15.08 6.40 -4.06
CA LEU A 278 -14.18 5.46 -4.73
C LEU A 278 -13.72 6.01 -6.09
N ARG A 279 -12.41 5.97 -6.34
CA ARG A 279 -11.85 6.25 -7.67
C ARG A 279 -11.99 5.03 -8.56
N ASP A 280 -12.50 5.24 -9.77
CA ASP A 280 -12.63 4.20 -10.78
C ASP A 280 -11.27 3.65 -11.25
N LYS A 281 -11.25 2.38 -11.65
CA LYS A 281 -10.12 1.70 -12.32
C LYS A 281 -8.82 1.63 -11.51
N ARG A 282 -8.88 1.87 -10.18
CA ARG A 282 -7.71 1.75 -9.31
C ARG A 282 -7.70 0.42 -8.54
N ALA A 283 -8.86 -0.16 -8.26
CA ALA A 283 -8.94 -1.42 -7.52
C ALA A 283 -8.28 -2.58 -8.28
N TRP A 284 -7.56 -3.42 -7.56
CA TRP A 284 -6.85 -4.61 -8.06
C TRP A 284 -5.71 -4.31 -9.06
N THR A 285 -5.26 -3.06 -9.12
CA THR A 285 -4.09 -2.70 -9.92
C THR A 285 -2.84 -3.32 -9.30
N SER A 286 -2.13 -4.14 -10.07
CA SER A 286 -0.85 -4.72 -9.64
C SER A 286 0.19 -3.63 -9.44
N LEU A 287 1.00 -3.76 -8.39
CA LEU A 287 2.15 -2.90 -8.11
C LEU A 287 3.48 -3.58 -8.45
N ARG A 288 3.40 -4.81 -8.99
CA ARG A 288 4.56 -5.46 -9.60
C ARG A 288 4.96 -4.71 -10.86
N PRO A 289 6.24 -4.42 -11.05
CA PRO A 289 6.69 -3.74 -12.25
C PRO A 289 6.33 -4.58 -13.48
N ALA A 290 5.80 -3.94 -14.53
CA ALA A 290 5.68 -4.57 -15.83
C ALA A 290 7.09 -4.91 -16.34
N LYS A 291 7.26 -6.06 -16.99
CA LYS A 291 8.51 -6.42 -17.66
C LYS A 291 8.33 -6.22 -19.16
N ALA A 292 9.35 -5.69 -19.83
CA ALA A 292 9.29 -5.36 -21.26
C ALA A 292 8.89 -6.53 -22.17
N GLU A 293 9.08 -7.79 -21.73
CA GLU A 293 8.67 -9.00 -22.46
C GLU A 293 7.17 -9.35 -22.30
N GLU A 294 6.45 -8.72 -21.37
CA GLU A 294 5.02 -9.03 -21.13
C GLU A 294 4.05 -8.12 -21.89
N GLU A 295 4.55 -7.09 -22.58
CA GLU A 295 3.74 -6.27 -23.48
C GLU A 295 3.48 -7.00 -24.82
N GLN A 296 2.82 -8.18 -24.79
CA GLN A 296 2.20 -8.71 -26.00
C GLN A 296 0.90 -7.95 -26.27
N PRO A 297 0.71 -7.40 -27.48
CA PRO A 297 -0.47 -6.64 -27.80
C PRO A 297 -1.70 -7.53 -27.67
N THR A 298 -2.62 -7.15 -26.83
CA THR A 298 -3.98 -7.70 -26.87
C THR A 298 -4.57 -7.43 -28.25
N ARG A 299 -4.82 -8.52 -28.97
CA ARG A 299 -5.53 -8.57 -30.25
C ARG A 299 -6.96 -8.04 -30.12
#